data_457299f4c6b838def30b21eff39bf976
#
_entry.id   457299f4c6b838def30b21eff39bf976
#
_cell.length_a   1.000
_cell.length_b   1.000
_cell.length_c   1.000
_cell.angle_alpha   90.00
_cell.angle_beta   90.00
_cell.angle_gamma   90.00
#
_symmetry.space_group_name_H-M   'P 1'
#
loop_
_entity.id
_entity.type
_entity.pdbx_description
1 polymer ?
#
loop_
_entity_poly.entity_id
_entity_poly.type
_entity_poly.pdbx_seq_one_letter_code
_entity_poly.pdbx_strand_id
1 'polypeptide(L)'
;VVILRSENGQLAQLHSSATAWKHTFRLEIGCEKGYAIINGLLSKTGSYGRETLIIGRRPAKNQNIAVGNPREETTYYDQDPSWDLEMEHFAKSIIENTAITKGTSNDALKVMKIIDEVYNLPIIHMNKIN
;
A
#
# COMPACT_ATOMS: atom_id res chain seq x y z
N VAL A 1 -9.90 8.21 8.91
CA VAL A 1 -9.90 8.14 7.43
C VAL A 1 -9.34 9.45 6.89
N VAL A 2 -8.42 9.37 5.94
CA VAL A 2 -7.85 10.52 5.24
C VAL A 2 -8.01 10.31 3.74
N ILE A 3 -8.34 11.37 3.02
CA ILE A 3 -8.35 11.39 1.55
C ILE A 3 -7.30 12.40 1.10
N LEU A 4 -6.40 11.95 0.27
CA LEU A 4 -5.32 12.74 -0.30
C LEU A 4 -5.53 12.88 -1.81
N ARG A 5 -5.16 14.04 -2.35
CA ARG A 5 -5.14 14.28 -3.80
C ARG A 5 -3.80 14.85 -4.19
N SER A 6 -3.16 14.25 -5.18
CA SER A 6 -1.92 14.79 -5.75
C SER A 6 -2.22 15.94 -6.73
N GLU A 7 -1.20 16.73 -7.05
CA GLU A 7 -1.28 17.79 -8.07
C GLU A 7 -1.69 17.25 -9.45
N ASN A 8 -1.31 16.02 -9.76
CA ASN A 8 -1.68 15.34 -11.01
C ASN A 8 -3.06 14.67 -10.96
N GLY A 9 -3.82 14.86 -9.88
CA GLY A 9 -5.18 14.38 -9.74
C GLY A 9 -5.34 12.93 -9.23
N GLN A 10 -4.26 12.22 -8.88
CA GLN A 10 -4.39 10.91 -8.25
C GLN A 10 -5.03 11.08 -6.87
N LEU A 11 -5.87 10.10 -6.50
CA LEU A 11 -6.54 10.05 -5.20
C LEU A 11 -6.01 8.88 -4.39
N ALA A 12 -5.79 9.10 -3.10
CA ALA A 12 -5.51 8.05 -2.14
C ALA A 12 -6.46 8.16 -0.94
N GLN A 13 -6.97 7.02 -0.49
CA GLN A 13 -7.74 6.91 0.74
C GLN A 13 -6.97 6.06 1.73
N LEU A 14 -6.71 6.60 2.91
CA LEU A 14 -6.07 5.91 4.00
C LEU A 14 -7.08 5.70 5.12
N HIS A 15 -7.21 4.46 5.58
CA HIS A 15 -8.04 4.10 6.72
C HIS A 15 -7.23 3.28 7.72
N SER A 16 -7.17 3.75 8.95
CA SER A 16 -6.62 3.02 10.08
C SER A 16 -7.66 3.00 11.21
N SER A 17 -7.82 1.85 11.86
CA SER A 17 -8.74 1.69 12.97
C SER A 17 -8.17 0.74 14.01
N ALA A 18 -8.21 1.13 15.27
CA ALA A 18 -7.86 0.29 16.42
C ALA A 18 -9.06 -0.54 16.94
N THR A 19 -10.26 -0.29 16.42
CA THR A 19 -11.51 -0.93 16.86
C THR A 19 -12.03 -2.00 15.92
N ALA A 20 -11.25 -2.36 14.90
CA ALA A 20 -11.60 -3.44 13.99
C ALA A 20 -11.56 -4.80 14.72
N TRP A 21 -12.57 -5.65 14.50
CA TRP A 21 -12.65 -6.99 15.12
C TRP A 21 -11.53 -7.93 14.69
N LYS A 22 -10.91 -7.65 13.55
CA LYS A 22 -9.83 -8.45 12.98
C LYS A 22 -8.74 -7.52 12.47
N HIS A 23 -7.50 -7.88 12.71
CA HIS A 23 -6.39 -7.21 12.05
C HIS A 23 -6.48 -7.42 10.55
N THR A 24 -6.50 -6.35 9.80
CA THR A 24 -6.58 -6.38 8.35
C THR A 24 -5.52 -5.45 7.76
N PHE A 25 -4.90 -5.90 6.70
CA PHE A 25 -4.11 -5.04 5.83
C PHE A 25 -4.62 -5.22 4.41
N ARG A 26 -4.90 -4.13 3.74
CA ARG A 26 -5.25 -4.11 2.33
C ARG A 26 -4.69 -2.86 1.69
N LEU A 27 -3.90 -3.05 0.63
CA LEU A 27 -3.45 -1.98 -0.25
C LEU A 27 -4.00 -2.27 -1.64
N GLU A 28 -4.75 -1.32 -2.19
CA GLU A 28 -5.29 -1.40 -3.54
C GLU A 28 -4.78 -0.22 -4.37
N ILE A 29 -4.21 -0.51 -5.53
CA ILE A 29 -3.65 0.48 -6.43
C ILE A 29 -4.33 0.32 -7.80
N GLY A 30 -5.17 1.29 -8.16
CA GLY A 30 -5.76 1.38 -9.49
C GLY A 30 -4.81 2.11 -10.45
N CYS A 31 -4.58 1.54 -11.61
CA CYS A 31 -3.75 2.09 -12.67
C CYS A 31 -4.50 2.14 -13.99
N GLU A 32 -3.96 2.85 -14.99
CA GLU A 32 -4.56 2.92 -16.33
C GLU A 32 -4.72 1.54 -17.00
N LYS A 33 -3.76 0.65 -16.79
CA LYS A 33 -3.69 -0.65 -17.47
C LYS A 33 -4.14 -1.84 -16.62
N GLY A 34 -4.62 -1.57 -15.39
CA GLY A 34 -5.05 -2.61 -14.46
C GLY A 34 -5.00 -2.15 -13.02
N TYR A 35 -4.92 -3.10 -12.11
CA TYR A 35 -4.83 -2.84 -10.67
C TYR A 35 -3.96 -3.88 -9.98
N ALA A 36 -3.49 -3.52 -8.82
CA ALA A 36 -2.80 -4.42 -7.90
C ALA A 36 -3.47 -4.35 -6.53
N ILE A 37 -3.64 -5.50 -5.89
CA ILE A 37 -4.20 -5.60 -4.54
C ILE A 37 -3.25 -6.45 -3.70
N ILE A 38 -2.83 -5.92 -2.56
CA ILE A 38 -2.15 -6.69 -1.53
C ILE A 38 -3.14 -6.89 -0.38
N ASN A 39 -3.43 -8.15 -0.04
CA ASN A 39 -4.20 -8.51 1.13
C ASN A 39 -3.33 -9.28 2.12
N GLY A 40 -3.54 -9.00 3.39
CA GLY A 40 -2.73 -9.58 4.45
C GLY A 40 -1.35 -8.95 4.53
N LEU A 41 -0.63 -9.30 5.58
CA LEU A 41 0.75 -8.89 5.78
C LEU A 41 1.42 -9.99 6.60
N LEU A 42 2.50 -10.54 6.08
CA LEU A 42 3.30 -11.49 6.83
C LEU A 42 3.87 -10.79 8.06
N SER A 43 3.66 -11.40 9.19
CA SER A 43 4.18 -10.93 10.47
C SER A 43 4.45 -12.14 11.36
N LYS A 44 5.37 -12.00 12.31
CA LYS A 44 5.68 -13.08 13.28
C LYS A 44 4.43 -13.57 14.05
N THR A 45 3.45 -12.71 14.23
CA THR A 45 2.21 -13.03 14.95
C THR A 45 1.15 -13.70 14.08
N GLY A 46 1.28 -13.65 12.76
CA GLY A 46 0.26 -14.11 11.81
C GLY A 46 -1.06 -13.33 11.86
N SER A 47 -1.10 -12.20 12.58
CA SER A 47 -2.34 -11.47 12.90
C SER A 47 -3.07 -10.94 11.68
N TYR A 48 -2.33 -10.58 10.62
CA TYR A 48 -2.89 -9.99 9.39
C TYR A 48 -3.24 -11.02 8.32
N GLY A 49 -3.11 -12.32 8.63
CA GLY A 49 -3.38 -13.42 7.71
C GLY A 49 -2.29 -13.63 6.67
N ARG A 50 -2.59 -14.49 5.70
CA ARG A 50 -1.68 -14.82 4.60
C ARG A 50 -1.54 -13.63 3.65
N GLU A 51 -0.32 -13.31 3.28
CA GLU A 51 -0.06 -12.26 2.31
C GLU A 51 -0.29 -12.74 0.89
N THR A 52 -1.03 -11.97 0.11
CA THR A 52 -1.33 -12.25 -1.28
C THR A 52 -1.19 -11.00 -2.13
N LEU A 53 -0.67 -11.15 -3.33
CA LEU A 53 -0.67 -10.14 -4.37
C LEU A 53 -1.61 -10.58 -5.50
N ILE A 54 -2.60 -9.77 -5.79
CA ILE A 54 -3.53 -9.96 -6.90
C ILE A 54 -3.25 -8.89 -7.95
N ILE A 55 -3.04 -9.31 -9.19
CA ILE A 55 -2.86 -8.41 -10.34
C ILE A 55 -3.97 -8.63 -11.34
N GLY A 56 -4.78 -7.61 -11.56
CA GLY A 56 -5.76 -7.57 -12.62
C GLY A 56 -5.26 -6.71 -13.78
N ARG A 57 -5.31 -7.26 -15.01
CA ARG A 57 -4.88 -6.53 -16.20
C ARG A 57 -6.07 -6.16 -17.08
N ARG A 58 -6.09 -4.94 -17.59
CA ARG A 58 -7.08 -4.54 -18.59
C ARG A 58 -6.88 -5.37 -19.87
N PRO A 59 -7.92 -6.00 -20.39
CA PRO A 59 -7.82 -6.71 -21.65
C PRO A 59 -7.46 -5.76 -22.81
N ALA A 60 -6.84 -6.30 -23.85
CA ALA A 60 -6.61 -5.56 -25.09
C ALA A 60 -7.97 -5.09 -25.68
N LYS A 61 -7.96 -3.94 -26.37
CA LYS A 61 -9.18 -3.23 -26.85
C LYS A 61 -10.20 -4.09 -27.63
N ASN A 62 -9.82 -5.27 -28.10
CA ASN A 62 -10.65 -6.14 -28.94
C ASN A 62 -11.18 -7.38 -28.23
N GLN A 63 -11.05 -7.47 -26.92
CA GLN A 63 -11.57 -8.61 -26.16
C GLN A 63 -12.86 -8.20 -25.44
N ASN A 64 -13.97 -8.89 -25.78
CA ASN A 64 -15.26 -8.75 -25.10
C ASN A 64 -15.21 -9.44 -23.73
N ILE A 65 -14.43 -8.88 -22.81
CA ILE A 65 -14.41 -9.34 -21.41
C ILE A 65 -15.34 -8.43 -20.61
N ALA A 66 -16.22 -9.05 -19.84
CA ALA A 66 -17.09 -8.33 -18.92
C ALA A 66 -16.22 -7.51 -17.95
N VAL A 67 -16.43 -6.20 -17.90
CA VAL A 67 -15.63 -5.25 -17.08
C VAL A 67 -15.65 -5.63 -15.60
N GLY A 68 -16.69 -6.31 -15.12
CA GLY A 68 -16.83 -6.77 -13.74
C GLY A 68 -16.10 -8.07 -13.38
N ASN A 69 -15.47 -8.74 -14.37
CA ASN A 69 -14.75 -10.00 -14.13
C ASN A 69 -13.42 -10.05 -14.91
N PRO A 70 -12.45 -9.21 -14.57
CA PRO A 70 -11.15 -9.23 -15.20
C PRO A 70 -10.40 -10.53 -14.88
N ARG A 71 -9.49 -10.91 -15.75
CA ARG A 71 -8.56 -12.00 -15.45
C ARG A 71 -7.59 -11.53 -14.36
N GLU A 72 -7.54 -12.26 -13.25
CA GLU A 72 -6.64 -12.01 -12.13
C GLU A 72 -5.56 -13.08 -12.04
N GLU A 73 -4.36 -12.65 -11.66
CA GLU A 73 -3.25 -13.49 -11.27
C GLU A 73 -3.01 -13.29 -9.78
N THR A 74 -3.05 -14.38 -9.00
CA THR A 74 -2.82 -14.33 -7.55
C THR A 74 -1.52 -15.02 -7.19
N THR A 75 -0.65 -14.30 -6.50
CA THR A 75 0.59 -14.82 -5.92
C THR A 75 0.42 -14.88 -4.40
N TYR A 76 0.83 -15.99 -3.80
CA TYR A 76 0.82 -16.21 -2.36
C TYR A 76 2.23 -16.11 -1.81
N TYR A 77 2.39 -15.45 -0.68
CA TYR A 77 3.65 -15.33 0.03
C TYR A 77 3.53 -16.04 1.37
N ASP A 78 4.45 -16.95 1.65
CA ASP A 78 4.46 -17.77 2.87
C ASP A 78 5.72 -17.52 3.73
N GLN A 79 6.65 -16.70 3.23
CA GLN A 79 7.89 -16.32 3.91
C GLN A 79 8.06 -14.81 3.86
N ASP A 80 8.58 -14.25 4.93
CA ASP A 80 8.90 -12.83 5.05
C ASP A 80 10.42 -12.61 5.11
N PRO A 81 11.09 -12.43 3.98
CA PRO A 81 12.51 -12.11 3.92
C PRO A 81 12.80 -10.60 4.02
N SER A 82 11.82 -9.76 4.36
CA SER A 82 11.93 -8.31 4.24
C SER A 82 13.10 -7.74 5.04
N TRP A 83 13.29 -8.20 6.27
CA TRP A 83 14.40 -7.77 7.13
C TRP A 83 15.77 -8.17 6.59
N ASP A 84 15.88 -9.40 6.09
CA ASP A 84 17.15 -9.90 5.51
C ASP A 84 17.51 -9.10 4.25
N LEU A 85 16.53 -8.86 3.38
CA LEU A 85 16.70 -8.06 2.16
C LEU A 85 17.04 -6.59 2.46
N GLU A 86 16.43 -6.01 3.48
CA GLU A 86 16.73 -4.64 3.90
C GLU A 86 18.16 -4.52 4.44
N MET A 87 18.54 -5.43 5.32
CA MET A 87 19.91 -5.44 5.90
C MET A 87 20.97 -5.74 4.86
N GLU A 88 20.71 -6.66 3.93
CA GLU A 88 21.62 -6.95 2.81
C GLU A 88 21.81 -5.71 1.93
N HIS A 89 20.71 -5.05 1.53
CA HIS A 89 20.76 -3.83 0.72
C HIS A 89 21.54 -2.72 1.43
N PHE A 90 21.32 -2.53 2.73
CA PHE A 90 22.00 -1.52 3.52
C PHE A 90 23.50 -1.80 3.62
N ALA A 91 23.88 -3.03 4.00
CA ALA A 91 25.26 -3.43 4.11
C ALA A 91 26.01 -3.32 2.77
N LYS A 92 25.38 -3.78 1.68
CA LYS A 92 25.94 -3.69 0.33
C LYS A 92 26.17 -2.24 -0.09
N SER A 93 25.21 -1.34 0.21
CA SER A 93 25.34 0.09 -0.10
C SER A 93 26.54 0.72 0.60
N ILE A 94 26.87 0.31 1.83
CA ILE A 94 28.05 0.76 2.57
C ILE A 94 29.33 0.20 1.94
N ILE A 95 29.38 -1.11 1.71
CA ILE A 95 30.61 -1.79 1.21
C ILE A 95 30.97 -1.32 -0.19
N GLU A 96 29.98 -1.17 -1.07
CA GLU A 96 30.19 -0.80 -2.47
C GLU A 96 30.13 0.73 -2.69
N ASN A 97 29.90 1.51 -1.62
CA ASN A 97 29.72 2.96 -1.68
C ASN A 97 28.68 3.39 -2.73
N THR A 98 27.55 2.65 -2.76
CA THR A 98 26.44 2.91 -3.66
C THR A 98 25.28 3.63 -2.95
N ALA A 99 24.44 4.32 -3.70
CA ALA A 99 23.29 5.02 -3.14
C ALA A 99 22.23 4.04 -2.62
N ILE A 100 21.62 4.36 -1.49
CA ILE A 100 20.42 3.68 -1.01
C ILE A 100 19.26 4.04 -1.94
N THR A 101 18.62 3.02 -2.53
CA THR A 101 17.56 3.19 -3.54
C THR A 101 16.16 2.91 -3.02
N LYS A 102 16.03 2.31 -1.84
CA LYS A 102 14.76 1.97 -1.20
C LYS A 102 14.75 2.48 0.24
N GLY A 103 13.62 3.06 0.67
CA GLY A 103 13.48 3.55 2.05
C GLY A 103 14.45 4.68 2.37
N THR A 104 14.68 5.61 1.44
CA THR A 104 15.60 6.72 1.64
C THR A 104 15.10 7.67 2.73
N SER A 105 16.02 8.41 3.36
CA SER A 105 15.68 9.47 4.32
C SER A 105 14.78 10.55 3.70
N ASN A 106 14.93 10.81 2.38
CA ASN A 106 14.06 11.73 1.66
C ASN A 106 12.61 11.19 1.53
N ASP A 107 12.44 9.89 1.31
CA ASP A 107 11.11 9.27 1.28
C ASP A 107 10.47 9.30 2.67
N ALA A 108 11.24 9.00 3.71
CA ALA A 108 10.78 9.13 5.09
C ALA A 108 10.35 10.58 5.42
N LEU A 109 11.12 11.57 4.99
CA LEU A 109 10.77 12.98 5.19
C LEU A 109 9.47 13.37 4.48
N LYS A 110 9.24 12.88 3.25
CA LYS A 110 7.97 13.12 2.53
C LYS A 110 6.78 12.53 3.28
N VAL A 111 6.91 11.31 3.78
CA VAL A 111 5.85 10.66 4.58
C VAL A 111 5.57 11.45 5.85
N MET A 112 6.60 11.87 6.57
CA MET A 112 6.43 12.67 7.80
C MET A 112 5.77 14.01 7.54
N LYS A 113 6.06 14.68 6.42
CA LYS A 113 5.37 15.92 6.04
C LYS A 113 3.87 15.70 5.81
N ILE A 114 3.50 14.63 5.10
CA ILE A 114 2.08 14.27 4.90
C ILE A 114 1.39 14.01 6.24
N ILE A 115 2.05 13.28 7.14
CA ILE A 115 1.52 12.99 8.47
C ILE A 115 1.30 14.28 9.25
N ASP A 116 2.28 15.18 9.25
CA ASP A 116 2.18 16.48 9.93
C ASP A 116 1.01 17.32 9.38
N GLU A 117 0.88 17.40 8.06
CA GLU A 117 -0.26 18.08 7.42
C GLU A 117 -1.60 17.49 7.85
N VAL A 118 -1.72 16.14 7.87
CA VAL A 118 -2.94 15.44 8.28
C VAL A 118 -3.30 15.74 9.74
N TYR A 119 -2.33 15.78 10.65
CA TYR A 119 -2.59 16.09 12.06
C TYR A 119 -2.93 17.56 12.30
N ASN A 120 -2.54 18.43 11.41
CA ASN A 120 -2.87 19.86 11.48
C ASN A 120 -4.22 20.21 10.82
N LEU A 121 -4.89 19.24 10.18
CA LEU A 121 -6.23 19.46 9.64
C LEU A 121 -7.27 19.60 10.77
N PRO A 122 -8.26 20.50 10.60
CA PRO A 122 -9.33 20.64 11.58
C PRO A 122 -10.15 19.35 11.66
N ILE A 123 -10.43 18.89 12.88
CA ILE A 123 -11.33 17.76 13.11
C ILE A 123 -12.76 18.23 12.82
N ILE A 124 -13.39 17.66 11.80
CA ILE A 124 -14.81 17.91 11.53
C ILE A 124 -15.62 16.99 12.43
N HIS A 125 -16.24 17.54 13.46
CA HIS A 125 -17.22 16.83 14.26
C HIS A 125 -18.57 16.81 13.51
N MET A 126 -18.99 15.62 13.08
CA MET A 126 -20.37 15.48 12.62
C MET A 126 -21.30 15.56 13.82
N ASN A 127 -22.18 16.55 13.84
CA ASN A 127 -23.24 16.63 14.84
C ASN A 127 -24.09 15.36 14.74
N LYS A 128 -24.52 14.84 15.92
CA LYS A 128 -25.45 13.71 15.93
C LYS A 128 -26.67 14.07 15.08
N ILE A 129 -26.93 13.27 14.07
CA ILE A 129 -28.22 13.30 13.36
C ILE A 129 -29.20 12.70 14.36
N ASN A 130 -30.06 13.55 14.92
CA ASN A 130 -31.16 13.11 15.79
C ASN A 130 -32.22 12.41 14.96
#